data_bd405d970a438c4749dae99f5ca6042a
#
_entry.id   bd405d970a438c4749dae99f5ca6042a
#
_cell.length_a   1.000
_cell.length_b   1.000
_cell.length_c   1.000
_cell.angle_alpha   90.00
_cell.angle_beta   90.00
_cell.angle_gamma   90.00
#
_symmetry.space_group_name_H-M   'P 1'
#
loop_
_entity.id
_entity.type
_entity.pdbx_description
1 polymer ?
#
loop_
_entity_poly.entity_id
_entity_poly.type
_entity_poly.pdbx_seq_one_letter_code
_entity_poly.pdbx_strand_id
1 'polypeptide(L)'
;MAVHPCTARENPDRRTSPDTSRLLRYALLVMAVLGCHLAPADPLDRSWFEYRSQNFVVLSDVAEADVRARIDDLELFRAVVLKVTNVRAGPSGIPVEVYLFSNRADFRSTTTSDDIAGYMIPGLRVQYMASGPDMFQLNSQQVLFHEYVHYLVRNGGAAAVQPPWYDEGLADMLASTELRPDKVVLGGDFPARIQSINAVVRLPLRDVVEARRIPQTNIYARANYYGLAFAFVNYLHVARFAGARDRLPQLQTYLRLVSNARPSAALFEQAFGTDYAHMDRELTHFLGRATRPVLQLPRSLFNHDASYRRRAVGRQEIAYRLGYLTLLQAPQNAARLFQLDGLPARDARFRAGIGVV
;
A
#
# COMPACT_ATOMS: atom_id res chain seq x y z
N MET A 1 95.12 -4.64 -33.13
CA MET A 1 95.41 -3.95 -34.39
C MET A 1 94.11 -3.73 -35.15
N ALA A 2 93.95 -2.53 -35.68
CA ALA A 2 92.87 -2.08 -36.55
C ALA A 2 91.61 -1.54 -35.86
N VAL A 3 91.58 -0.19 -35.87
CA VAL A 3 90.51 0.71 -35.52
C VAL A 3 89.55 0.89 -36.67
N HIS A 4 88.22 0.87 -36.43
CA HIS A 4 87.27 1.35 -37.42
C HIS A 4 86.32 2.40 -36.80
N PRO A 5 85.95 3.44 -37.55
CA PRO A 5 85.30 4.62 -37.03
C PRO A 5 83.78 4.46 -36.94
N CYS A 6 83.25 5.19 -35.97
CA CYS A 6 81.82 5.32 -35.66
C CYS A 6 81.12 6.19 -36.69
N THR A 7 80.11 5.72 -37.37
CA THR A 7 79.16 6.49 -38.19
C THR A 7 77.89 6.84 -37.38
N ALA A 8 77.61 8.15 -37.33
CA ALA A 8 76.41 8.70 -36.71
C ALA A 8 75.13 8.17 -37.41
N ARG A 9 74.13 7.66 -36.62
CA ARG A 9 72.78 7.34 -37.07
C ARG A 9 71.84 8.48 -36.70
N GLU A 10 71.20 9.06 -37.69
CA GLU A 10 70.13 10.03 -37.56
C GLU A 10 68.93 9.33 -36.86
N ASN A 11 68.30 10.09 -35.99
CA ASN A 11 67.11 9.67 -35.23
C ASN A 11 65.84 10.25 -35.90
N PRO A 12 64.90 9.44 -36.47
CA PRO A 12 63.66 9.91 -36.99
C PRO A 12 62.52 9.50 -36.03
N ASP A 13 62.28 10.27 -34.96
CA ASP A 13 61.04 10.13 -34.24
C ASP A 13 60.63 11.44 -33.55
N ARG A 14 60.14 12.39 -34.36
CA ARG A 14 59.29 13.47 -33.84
C ARG A 14 57.85 12.97 -33.88
N ARG A 15 57.43 12.24 -32.85
CA ARG A 15 56.00 12.01 -32.59
C ARG A 15 55.43 13.34 -32.13
N THR A 16 54.55 13.92 -32.95
CA THR A 16 53.70 15.04 -32.59
C THR A 16 52.72 14.53 -31.53
N SER A 17 52.84 15.04 -30.29
CA SER A 17 51.86 14.78 -29.25
C SER A 17 50.48 15.32 -29.67
N PRO A 18 49.40 14.53 -29.49
CA PRO A 18 48.06 15.03 -29.80
C PRO A 18 47.77 16.22 -28.86
N ASP A 19 47.15 17.23 -29.45
CA ASP A 19 46.77 18.49 -28.75
C ASP A 19 45.74 18.18 -27.66
N THR A 20 46.25 17.94 -26.46
CA THR A 20 45.43 17.62 -25.26
C THR A 20 44.47 18.74 -24.89
N SER A 21 44.73 19.97 -25.35
CA SER A 21 43.85 21.12 -25.13
C SER A 21 42.52 21.01 -25.90
N ARG A 22 42.56 20.43 -27.10
CA ARG A 22 41.35 20.19 -27.90
C ARG A 22 40.53 19.03 -27.33
N LEU A 23 41.14 17.95 -26.91
CA LEU A 23 40.44 16.83 -26.25
C LEU A 23 39.78 17.24 -24.94
N LEU A 24 40.44 18.11 -24.14
CA LEU A 24 39.89 18.63 -22.89
C LEU A 24 38.67 19.53 -23.14
N ARG A 25 38.71 20.35 -24.20
CA ARG A 25 37.57 21.20 -24.60
C ARG A 25 36.37 20.37 -25.11
N TYR A 26 36.59 19.29 -25.87
CA TYR A 26 35.53 18.38 -26.28
C TYR A 26 34.96 17.59 -25.10
N ALA A 27 35.79 17.14 -24.18
CA ALA A 27 35.33 16.44 -22.95
C ALA A 27 34.50 17.37 -22.05
N LEU A 28 34.86 18.65 -21.91
CA LEU A 28 34.08 19.65 -21.18
C LEU A 28 32.79 20.01 -21.88
N LEU A 29 32.77 20.06 -23.22
CA LEU A 29 31.51 20.28 -23.98
C LEU A 29 30.57 19.10 -23.89
N VAL A 30 31.08 17.87 -23.94
CA VAL A 30 30.30 16.64 -23.79
C VAL A 30 29.78 16.52 -22.36
N MET A 31 30.53 16.86 -21.32
CA MET A 31 30.06 16.92 -19.96
C MET A 31 29.00 18.01 -19.72
N ALA A 32 29.12 19.16 -20.39
CA ALA A 32 28.10 20.21 -20.31
C ALA A 32 26.80 19.82 -21.00
N VAL A 33 26.84 19.01 -22.05
CA VAL A 33 25.64 18.48 -22.73
C VAL A 33 25.04 17.30 -22.00
N LEU A 34 25.83 16.47 -21.32
CA LEU A 34 25.36 15.39 -20.45
C LEU A 34 24.92 15.88 -19.06
N GLY A 35 25.29 17.09 -18.68
CA GLY A 35 24.86 17.76 -17.44
C GLY A 35 23.51 18.47 -17.51
N CYS A 36 22.77 18.38 -18.61
CA CYS A 36 21.33 18.61 -18.56
C CYS A 36 20.69 17.51 -17.73
N HIS A 37 20.83 17.57 -16.42
CA HIS A 37 19.90 16.93 -15.52
C HIS A 37 18.52 17.47 -15.94
N LEU A 38 17.74 16.63 -16.61
CA LEU A 38 16.30 16.85 -16.75
C LEU A 38 15.82 17.01 -15.30
N ALA A 39 15.57 18.24 -14.87
CA ALA A 39 14.91 18.48 -13.62
C ALA A 39 13.69 17.55 -13.60
N PRO A 40 13.45 16.79 -12.54
CA PRO A 40 12.28 15.93 -12.48
C PRO A 40 11.09 16.82 -12.80
N ALA A 41 10.31 16.42 -13.82
CA ALA A 41 9.16 17.20 -14.26
C ALA A 41 8.25 17.41 -13.05
N ASP A 42 7.86 18.67 -12.81
CA ASP A 42 6.95 19.02 -11.72
C ASP A 42 5.66 18.22 -11.89
N PRO A 43 5.10 17.55 -10.86
CA PRO A 43 3.84 16.84 -10.96
C PRO A 43 2.72 17.73 -11.51
N LEU A 44 2.83 19.05 -11.37
CA LEU A 44 1.87 20.02 -11.89
C LEU A 44 1.99 20.28 -13.39
N ASP A 45 3.08 19.87 -14.03
CA ASP A 45 3.27 19.97 -15.49
C ASP A 45 2.71 18.75 -16.23
N ARG A 46 2.18 17.77 -15.49
CA ARG A 46 1.55 16.57 -16.04
C ARG A 46 0.07 16.79 -16.30
N SER A 47 -0.48 16.00 -17.20
CA SER A 47 -1.93 15.97 -17.48
C SER A 47 -2.65 15.12 -16.45
N TRP A 48 -3.34 15.75 -15.52
CA TRP A 48 -4.14 15.07 -14.51
C TRP A 48 -5.59 14.95 -14.94
N PHE A 49 -6.20 13.82 -14.58
CA PHE A 49 -7.62 13.56 -14.80
C PHE A 49 -8.27 13.09 -13.49
N GLU A 50 -9.50 13.52 -13.28
CA GLU A 50 -10.40 12.98 -12.28
C GLU A 50 -11.29 11.93 -12.93
N TYR A 51 -11.37 10.77 -12.32
CA TYR A 51 -12.27 9.68 -12.64
C TYR A 51 -13.19 9.46 -11.45
N ARG A 52 -14.48 9.57 -11.66
CA ARG A 52 -15.48 9.40 -10.60
C ARG A 52 -16.33 8.18 -10.88
N SER A 53 -16.11 7.12 -10.13
CA SER A 53 -16.95 5.93 -10.09
C SER A 53 -18.05 6.05 -9.02
N GLN A 54 -18.73 4.96 -8.72
CA GLN A 54 -19.79 4.95 -7.73
C GLN A 54 -19.26 5.25 -6.30
N ASN A 55 -18.10 4.69 -5.94
CA ASN A 55 -17.59 4.77 -4.57
C ASN A 55 -16.25 5.49 -4.44
N PHE A 56 -15.60 5.83 -5.55
CA PHE A 56 -14.26 6.42 -5.57
C PHE A 56 -14.16 7.67 -6.44
N VAL A 57 -13.28 8.58 -6.02
CA VAL A 57 -12.81 9.70 -6.83
C VAL A 57 -11.34 9.48 -7.07
N VAL A 58 -10.95 9.07 -8.27
CA VAL A 58 -9.57 8.78 -8.61
C VAL A 58 -8.96 9.97 -9.33
N LEU A 59 -7.86 10.54 -8.81
CA LEU A 59 -7.05 11.55 -9.46
C LEU A 59 -5.76 10.90 -9.94
N SER A 60 -5.43 11.05 -11.22
CA SER A 60 -4.31 10.34 -11.79
C SER A 60 -3.70 11.05 -13.01
N ASP A 61 -2.38 10.94 -13.13
CA ASP A 61 -1.58 11.24 -14.31
C ASP A 61 -1.14 9.96 -15.08
N VAL A 62 -1.68 8.81 -14.68
CA VAL A 62 -1.43 7.49 -15.28
C VAL A 62 -2.31 7.32 -16.53
N ALA A 63 -1.91 6.43 -17.45
CA ALA A 63 -2.68 6.12 -18.64
C ALA A 63 -4.11 5.62 -18.30
N GLU A 64 -5.13 6.07 -19.05
CA GLU A 64 -6.53 5.78 -18.76
C GLU A 64 -6.85 4.28 -18.67
N ALA A 65 -6.20 3.45 -19.50
CA ALA A 65 -6.40 2.00 -19.47
C ALA A 65 -6.01 1.39 -18.12
N ASP A 66 -4.92 1.87 -17.51
CA ASP A 66 -4.44 1.41 -16.21
C ASP A 66 -5.34 1.93 -15.09
N VAL A 67 -5.79 3.19 -15.17
CA VAL A 67 -6.74 3.75 -14.20
C VAL A 67 -8.07 2.99 -14.22
N ARG A 68 -8.56 2.63 -15.41
CA ARG A 68 -9.77 1.80 -15.55
C ARG A 68 -9.64 0.47 -14.82
N ALA A 69 -8.53 -0.22 -15.03
CA ALA A 69 -8.26 -1.49 -14.34
C ALA A 69 -8.26 -1.32 -12.81
N ARG A 70 -7.70 -0.21 -12.30
CA ARG A 70 -7.68 0.07 -10.86
C ARG A 70 -9.06 0.40 -10.30
N ILE A 71 -9.88 1.13 -11.04
CA ILE A 71 -11.27 1.39 -10.64
C ILE A 71 -12.06 0.09 -10.55
N ASP A 72 -11.91 -0.80 -11.54
CA ASP A 72 -12.53 -2.11 -11.52
C ASP A 72 -12.09 -2.96 -10.32
N ASP A 73 -10.77 -3.00 -10.03
CA ASP A 73 -10.22 -3.69 -8.86
C ASP A 73 -10.75 -3.11 -7.54
N LEU A 74 -10.84 -1.78 -7.40
CA LEU A 74 -11.31 -1.12 -6.19
C LEU A 74 -12.80 -1.38 -5.94
N GLU A 75 -13.64 -1.25 -6.97
CA GLU A 75 -15.08 -1.49 -6.88
C GLU A 75 -15.37 -2.97 -6.61
N LEU A 76 -14.66 -3.88 -7.29
CA LEU A 76 -14.76 -5.31 -7.04
C LEU A 76 -14.32 -5.66 -5.62
N PHE A 77 -13.17 -5.13 -5.17
CA PHE A 77 -12.68 -5.39 -3.81
C PHE A 77 -13.67 -4.92 -2.75
N ARG A 78 -14.26 -3.73 -2.95
CA ARG A 78 -15.35 -3.26 -2.10
C ARG A 78 -16.50 -4.27 -2.02
N ALA A 79 -16.97 -4.76 -3.16
CA ALA A 79 -18.05 -5.76 -3.21
C ALA A 79 -17.67 -7.05 -2.49
N VAL A 80 -16.41 -7.49 -2.62
CA VAL A 80 -15.87 -8.65 -1.89
C VAL A 80 -15.91 -8.42 -0.38
N VAL A 81 -15.36 -7.31 0.10
CA VAL A 81 -15.33 -6.99 1.54
C VAL A 81 -16.74 -6.97 2.11
N LEU A 82 -17.67 -6.26 1.49
CA LEU A 82 -19.06 -6.15 1.96
C LEU A 82 -19.75 -7.53 2.04
N LYS A 83 -19.51 -8.37 1.04
CA LYS A 83 -20.11 -9.72 1.00
C LYS A 83 -19.51 -10.64 2.06
N VAL A 84 -18.19 -10.61 2.24
CA VAL A 84 -17.50 -11.49 3.21
C VAL A 84 -17.76 -11.07 4.65
N THR A 85 -17.77 -9.77 4.92
CA THR A 85 -17.98 -9.23 6.28
C THR A 85 -19.46 -9.09 6.65
N ASN A 86 -20.36 -9.21 5.68
CA ASN A 86 -21.79 -8.90 5.81
C ASN A 86 -22.04 -7.46 6.33
N VAL A 87 -21.10 -6.58 6.11
CA VAL A 87 -21.24 -5.16 6.43
C VAL A 87 -22.17 -4.50 5.42
N ARG A 88 -23.19 -3.81 5.91
CA ARG A 88 -24.10 -3.02 5.07
C ARG A 88 -23.53 -1.63 4.92
N ALA A 89 -22.65 -1.41 3.92
CA ALA A 89 -22.25 -0.08 3.57
C ALA A 89 -23.25 0.48 2.54
N GLY A 90 -24.04 1.44 2.98
CA GLY A 90 -24.70 2.38 2.08
C GLY A 90 -23.67 3.23 1.33
N PRO A 91 -24.10 4.20 0.49
CA PRO A 91 -23.19 5.20 -0.04
C PRO A 91 -22.43 5.81 1.14
N SER A 92 -21.10 5.77 1.09
CA SER A 92 -20.30 6.35 2.17
C SER A 92 -20.59 7.85 2.27
N GLY A 93 -20.98 8.32 3.45
CA GLY A 93 -21.08 9.76 3.72
C GLY A 93 -19.74 10.48 3.60
N ILE A 94 -18.64 9.73 3.62
CA ILE A 94 -17.26 10.22 3.45
C ILE A 94 -16.70 9.59 2.17
N PRO A 95 -16.47 10.35 1.09
CA PRO A 95 -15.91 9.83 -0.15
C PRO A 95 -14.47 9.36 0.05
N VAL A 96 -14.01 8.44 -0.80
CA VAL A 96 -12.62 8.00 -0.88
C VAL A 96 -11.99 8.63 -2.11
N GLU A 97 -10.99 9.49 -1.91
CA GLU A 97 -10.15 10.03 -2.97
C GLU A 97 -8.88 9.20 -3.11
N VAL A 98 -8.60 8.74 -4.31
CA VAL A 98 -7.46 7.89 -4.64
C VAL A 98 -6.53 8.66 -5.57
N TYR A 99 -5.27 8.83 -5.19
CA TYR A 99 -4.24 9.48 -5.98
C TYR A 99 -3.30 8.43 -6.55
N LEU A 100 -3.28 8.30 -7.88
CA LEU A 100 -2.40 7.37 -8.59
C LEU A 100 -1.35 8.16 -9.36
N PHE A 101 -0.09 7.99 -8.98
CA PHE A 101 1.04 8.68 -9.57
C PHE A 101 1.73 7.80 -10.61
N SER A 102 2.01 8.34 -11.78
CA SER A 102 2.83 7.68 -12.80
C SER A 102 4.32 7.67 -12.46
N ASN A 103 4.76 8.51 -11.53
CA ASN A 103 6.16 8.70 -11.15
C ASN A 103 6.37 8.49 -9.66
N ARG A 104 7.41 7.71 -9.32
CA ARG A 104 7.76 7.42 -7.92
C ARG A 104 8.25 8.66 -7.16
N ALA A 105 8.98 9.57 -7.80
CA ALA A 105 9.48 10.78 -7.14
C ALA A 105 8.32 11.71 -6.76
N ASP A 106 7.31 11.84 -7.63
CA ASP A 106 6.12 12.65 -7.37
C ASP A 106 5.32 12.06 -6.20
N PHE A 107 5.12 10.75 -6.17
CA PHE A 107 4.49 10.08 -5.04
C PHE A 107 5.27 10.29 -3.73
N ARG A 108 6.60 10.09 -3.76
CA ARG A 108 7.45 10.29 -2.58
C ARG A 108 7.44 11.71 -2.05
N SER A 109 7.23 12.70 -2.91
CA SER A 109 7.12 14.10 -2.47
C SER A 109 5.91 14.35 -1.55
N THR A 110 4.90 13.46 -1.57
CA THR A 110 3.69 13.56 -0.75
C THR A 110 3.81 12.86 0.61
N THR A 111 4.91 12.20 0.92
CA THR A 111 5.13 11.45 2.16
C THR A 111 6.51 11.70 2.74
N THR A 112 6.67 11.44 4.04
CA THR A 112 7.97 11.48 4.73
C THR A 112 8.69 10.14 4.75
N SER A 113 8.05 9.06 4.26
CA SER A 113 8.60 7.70 4.26
C SER A 113 9.05 7.31 2.86
N ASP A 114 10.33 6.93 2.73
CA ASP A 114 10.93 6.53 1.45
C ASP A 114 10.58 5.10 1.03
N ASP A 115 10.16 4.24 1.98
CA ASP A 115 10.01 2.80 1.78
C ASP A 115 8.57 2.35 1.56
N ILE A 116 7.60 3.27 1.52
CA ILE A 116 6.21 2.94 1.29
C ILE A 116 5.84 3.00 -0.19
N ALA A 117 4.99 2.10 -0.61
CA ALA A 117 4.45 2.05 -1.97
C ALA A 117 3.07 2.68 -2.09
N GLY A 118 2.39 2.87 -0.97
CA GLY A 118 1.10 3.53 -0.84
C GLY A 118 0.77 3.82 0.61
N TYR A 119 -0.21 4.69 0.83
CA TYR A 119 -0.73 5.02 2.16
C TYR A 119 -2.21 5.41 2.10
N MET A 120 -2.89 5.31 3.25
CA MET A 120 -4.21 5.86 3.45
C MET A 120 -4.22 6.82 4.65
N ILE A 121 -4.91 7.95 4.50
CA ILE A 121 -5.06 8.95 5.56
C ILE A 121 -6.54 9.11 5.86
N PRO A 122 -6.98 8.84 7.10
CA PRO A 122 -8.33 9.12 7.52
C PRO A 122 -8.51 10.64 7.66
N GLY A 123 -9.42 11.21 6.90
CA GLY A 123 -9.81 12.61 7.00
C GLY A 123 -11.25 12.74 7.49
N LEU A 124 -11.59 13.92 8.04
CA LEU A 124 -12.94 14.21 8.55
C LEU A 124 -14.00 14.27 7.44
N ARG A 125 -13.60 14.65 6.23
CA ARG A 125 -14.51 14.87 5.10
C ARG A 125 -14.25 13.97 3.92
N VAL A 126 -13.02 13.45 3.80
CA VAL A 126 -12.55 12.62 2.70
C VAL A 126 -11.53 11.64 3.27
N GLN A 127 -11.57 10.40 2.82
CA GLN A 127 -10.49 9.44 3.04
C GLN A 127 -9.53 9.56 1.86
N TYR A 128 -8.25 9.74 2.14
CA TYR A 128 -7.22 9.87 1.11
C TYR A 128 -6.45 8.56 0.98
N MET A 129 -6.35 8.06 -0.23
CA MET A 129 -5.45 6.96 -0.60
C MET A 129 -4.46 7.50 -1.63
N ALA A 130 -3.19 7.18 -1.49
CA ALA A 130 -2.18 7.55 -2.48
C ALA A 130 -1.25 6.39 -2.77
N SER A 131 -0.86 6.23 -4.03
CA SER A 131 0.05 5.19 -4.46
C SER A 131 0.91 5.65 -5.63
N GLY A 132 2.20 5.24 -5.61
CA GLY A 132 3.14 5.38 -6.71
C GLY A 132 2.90 4.33 -7.81
N PRO A 133 3.77 4.32 -8.84
CA PRO A 133 3.69 3.39 -9.97
C PRO A 133 3.84 1.92 -9.54
N ASP A 134 4.43 1.67 -8.39
CA ASP A 134 4.58 0.32 -7.84
C ASP A 134 3.28 -0.27 -7.27
N MET A 135 2.16 0.46 -7.33
CA MET A 135 0.84 -0.06 -6.97
C MET A 135 0.48 -1.35 -7.73
N PHE A 136 1.12 -1.58 -8.84
CA PHE A 136 0.98 -2.82 -9.63
C PHE A 136 1.74 -4.01 -9.00
N GLN A 137 2.55 -3.79 -7.98
CA GLN A 137 3.17 -4.86 -7.19
C GLN A 137 2.23 -5.28 -6.07
N LEU A 138 2.09 -6.57 -5.85
CA LEU A 138 1.20 -7.18 -4.82
C LEU A 138 1.28 -6.47 -3.46
N ASN A 139 2.47 -6.09 -3.01
CA ASN A 139 2.66 -5.48 -1.70
C ASN A 139 1.99 -4.10 -1.56
N SER A 140 1.97 -3.30 -2.62
CA SER A 140 1.38 -1.95 -2.59
C SER A 140 -0.13 -1.99 -2.59
N GLN A 141 -0.72 -2.87 -3.40
CA GLN A 141 -2.15 -3.12 -3.43
C GLN A 141 -2.65 -3.66 -2.08
N GLN A 142 -1.89 -4.57 -1.46
CA GLN A 142 -2.23 -5.14 -0.16
C GLN A 142 -2.30 -4.08 0.93
N VAL A 143 -1.38 -3.12 0.97
CA VAL A 143 -1.43 -2.03 1.96
C VAL A 143 -2.70 -1.19 1.79
N LEU A 144 -3.03 -0.79 0.56
CA LEU A 144 -4.23 0.00 0.31
C LEU A 144 -5.52 -0.77 0.62
N PHE A 145 -5.57 -2.04 0.26
CA PHE A 145 -6.71 -2.90 0.55
C PHE A 145 -6.88 -3.14 2.05
N HIS A 146 -5.79 -3.30 2.79
CA HIS A 146 -5.79 -3.42 4.26
C HIS A 146 -6.45 -2.20 4.91
N GLU A 147 -5.97 -1.01 4.61
CA GLU A 147 -6.53 0.23 5.16
C GLU A 147 -7.98 0.46 4.73
N TYR A 148 -8.32 0.06 3.49
CA TYR A 148 -9.68 0.18 2.99
C TYR A 148 -10.67 -0.76 3.70
N VAL A 149 -10.23 -1.95 4.12
CA VAL A 149 -11.04 -2.84 4.97
C VAL A 149 -11.39 -2.17 6.28
N HIS A 150 -10.41 -1.57 6.97
CA HIS A 150 -10.66 -0.81 8.20
C HIS A 150 -11.67 0.31 7.98
N TYR A 151 -11.52 1.05 6.89
CA TYR A 151 -12.45 2.10 6.54
C TYR A 151 -13.88 1.55 6.35
N LEU A 152 -14.06 0.48 5.58
CA LEU A 152 -15.37 -0.10 5.33
C LEU A 152 -16.02 -0.68 6.59
N VAL A 153 -15.27 -1.40 7.40
CA VAL A 153 -15.77 -2.01 8.64
C VAL A 153 -16.19 -0.94 9.64
N ARG A 154 -15.38 0.09 9.84
CA ARG A 154 -15.66 1.18 10.79
C ARG A 154 -16.85 2.05 10.36
N ASN A 155 -17.03 2.28 9.06
CA ASN A 155 -18.10 3.12 8.52
C ASN A 155 -19.37 2.32 8.16
N GLY A 156 -19.32 1.01 8.14
CA GLY A 156 -20.44 0.15 7.76
C GLY A 156 -21.45 -0.16 8.87
N GLY A 157 -21.42 0.58 9.98
CA GLY A 157 -22.38 0.42 11.08
C GLY A 157 -22.17 -0.83 11.93
N ALA A 158 -21.10 -1.58 11.74
CA ALA A 158 -20.68 -2.65 12.64
C ALA A 158 -20.09 -2.02 13.91
N ALA A 159 -20.97 -1.56 14.80
CA ALA A 159 -20.62 -0.78 15.99
C ALA A 159 -19.84 -1.58 17.08
N ALA A 160 -19.58 -2.85 16.88
CA ALA A 160 -18.80 -3.64 17.82
C ALA A 160 -17.32 -3.38 17.60
N VAL A 161 -16.65 -2.81 18.62
CA VAL A 161 -15.19 -2.71 18.66
C VAL A 161 -14.63 -4.13 18.57
N GLN A 162 -13.99 -4.43 17.45
CA GLN A 162 -13.37 -5.73 17.23
C GLN A 162 -12.10 -5.85 18.08
N PRO A 163 -11.74 -7.05 18.59
CA PRO A 163 -10.44 -7.26 19.20
C PRO A 163 -9.33 -6.94 18.19
N PRO A 164 -8.21 -6.30 18.62
CA PRO A 164 -7.17 -5.85 17.69
C PRO A 164 -6.62 -6.95 16.77
N TRP A 165 -6.45 -8.17 17.27
CA TRP A 165 -5.99 -9.29 16.45
C TRP A 165 -6.96 -9.66 15.32
N TYR A 166 -8.27 -9.53 15.58
CA TYR A 166 -9.27 -9.86 14.55
C TYR A 166 -9.43 -8.71 13.55
N ASP A 167 -9.42 -7.45 14.01
CA ASP A 167 -9.46 -6.26 13.15
C ASP A 167 -8.29 -6.28 12.15
N GLU A 168 -7.07 -6.45 12.63
CA GLU A 168 -5.86 -6.49 11.80
C GLU A 168 -5.76 -7.76 10.95
N GLY A 169 -6.05 -8.92 11.53
CA GLY A 169 -5.97 -10.19 10.83
C GLY A 169 -7.01 -10.32 9.73
N LEU A 170 -8.22 -9.76 9.91
CA LEU A 170 -9.26 -9.71 8.89
C LEU A 170 -8.86 -8.74 7.76
N ALA A 171 -8.31 -7.58 8.11
CA ALA A 171 -7.81 -6.64 7.13
C ALA A 171 -6.70 -7.24 6.27
N ASP A 172 -5.73 -7.91 6.88
CA ASP A 172 -4.65 -8.61 6.16
C ASP A 172 -5.17 -9.78 5.30
N MET A 173 -6.10 -10.59 5.83
CA MET A 173 -6.69 -11.72 5.10
C MET A 173 -7.45 -11.23 3.86
N LEU A 174 -8.23 -10.18 3.99
CA LEU A 174 -8.96 -9.59 2.86
C LEU A 174 -8.00 -8.87 1.90
N ALA A 175 -6.98 -8.18 2.41
CA ALA A 175 -5.96 -7.54 1.57
C ALA A 175 -5.14 -8.52 0.74
N SER A 176 -5.02 -9.79 1.17
CA SER A 176 -4.38 -10.86 0.40
C SER A 176 -5.26 -11.44 -0.72
N THR A 177 -6.44 -10.85 -0.96
CA THR A 177 -7.35 -11.28 -2.02
C THR A 177 -6.74 -11.08 -3.39
N GLU A 178 -6.72 -12.14 -4.21
CA GLU A 178 -6.36 -12.06 -5.60
C GLU A 178 -7.62 -11.85 -6.46
N LEU A 179 -7.64 -10.75 -7.19
CA LEU A 179 -8.69 -10.42 -8.15
C LEU A 179 -8.28 -10.91 -9.53
N ARG A 180 -8.86 -12.02 -9.98
CA ARG A 180 -8.58 -12.62 -11.30
C ARG A 180 -9.73 -12.36 -12.26
N PRO A 181 -9.52 -12.46 -13.58
CA PRO A 181 -10.57 -12.18 -14.57
C PRO A 181 -11.85 -13.01 -14.38
N ASP A 182 -11.72 -14.28 -13.96
CA ASP A 182 -12.81 -15.25 -13.82
C ASP A 182 -13.24 -15.49 -12.37
N LYS A 183 -12.36 -15.19 -11.40
CA LYS A 183 -12.57 -15.55 -10.00
C LYS A 183 -11.89 -14.59 -9.01
N VAL A 184 -12.36 -14.65 -7.78
CA VAL A 184 -11.77 -14.03 -6.60
C VAL A 184 -11.21 -15.13 -5.72
N VAL A 185 -9.96 -15.01 -5.27
CA VAL A 185 -9.29 -15.97 -4.38
C VAL A 185 -9.05 -15.30 -3.03
N LEU A 186 -9.72 -15.82 -2.00
CA LEU A 186 -9.62 -15.32 -0.62
C LEU A 186 -8.74 -16.22 0.23
N GLY A 187 -8.05 -15.63 1.19
CA GLY A 187 -7.17 -16.36 2.12
C GLY A 187 -5.86 -16.79 1.47
N GLY A 188 -5.43 -16.08 0.42
CA GLY A 188 -4.15 -16.29 -0.24
C GLY A 188 -2.95 -16.02 0.68
N ASP A 189 -1.76 -16.23 0.15
CA ASP A 189 -0.54 -15.99 0.89
C ASP A 189 -0.26 -14.50 1.07
N PHE A 190 0.24 -14.17 2.25
CA PHE A 190 0.82 -12.89 2.56
C PHE A 190 2.26 -13.12 3.03
N PRO A 191 3.24 -13.20 2.11
CA PRO A 191 4.59 -13.66 2.42
C PRO A 191 5.25 -12.89 3.55
N ALA A 192 5.12 -11.55 3.59
CA ALA A 192 5.69 -10.71 4.63
C ALA A 192 5.14 -11.06 6.03
N ARG A 193 3.84 -11.39 6.14
CA ARG A 193 3.20 -11.82 7.38
C ARG A 193 3.67 -13.20 7.82
N ILE A 194 3.77 -14.14 6.90
CA ILE A 194 4.26 -15.49 7.20
C ILE A 194 5.74 -15.47 7.60
N GLN A 195 6.58 -14.69 6.92
CA GLN A 195 7.98 -14.53 7.27
C GLN A 195 8.15 -13.94 8.69
N SER A 196 7.32 -12.97 9.07
CA SER A 196 7.40 -12.35 10.39
C SER A 196 7.12 -13.31 11.55
N ILE A 197 6.34 -14.38 11.33
CA ILE A 197 6.11 -15.43 12.35
C ILE A 197 7.38 -16.23 12.62
N ASN A 198 8.18 -16.46 11.59
CA ASN A 198 9.38 -17.32 11.64
C ASN A 198 10.67 -16.53 11.93
N ALA A 199 10.65 -15.21 11.84
CA ALA A 199 11.83 -14.36 11.98
C ALA A 199 12.33 -14.21 13.44
N VAL A 200 11.49 -14.49 14.44
CA VAL A 200 11.75 -14.35 15.86
C VAL A 200 11.04 -15.46 16.65
N VAL A 201 11.26 -15.49 17.95
CA VAL A 201 10.48 -16.39 18.82
C VAL A 201 8.99 -16.05 18.66
N ARG A 202 8.23 -17.04 18.23
CA ARG A 202 6.79 -16.90 18.01
C ARG A 202 6.08 -16.57 19.31
N LEU A 203 5.24 -15.55 19.29
CA LEU A 203 4.37 -15.22 20.43
C LEU A 203 3.38 -16.37 20.69
N PRO A 204 3.07 -16.67 21.95
CA PRO A 204 1.96 -17.56 22.28
C PRO A 204 0.65 -17.02 21.69
N LEU A 205 -0.21 -17.90 21.16
CA LEU A 205 -1.51 -17.49 20.60
C LEU A 205 -2.35 -16.73 21.64
N ARG A 206 -2.26 -17.12 22.91
CA ARG A 206 -2.93 -16.43 24.01
C ARG A 206 -2.57 -14.95 24.08
N ASP A 207 -1.29 -14.61 23.97
CA ASP A 207 -0.80 -13.24 24.09
C ASP A 207 -1.30 -12.36 22.94
N VAL A 208 -1.51 -12.96 21.78
CA VAL A 208 -2.10 -12.26 20.61
C VAL A 208 -3.60 -12.04 20.81
N VAL A 209 -4.32 -13.08 21.24
CA VAL A 209 -5.79 -13.05 21.33
C VAL A 209 -6.29 -12.23 22.51
N GLU A 210 -5.57 -12.24 23.64
CA GLU A 210 -5.91 -11.45 24.83
C GLU A 210 -5.35 -10.03 24.80
N ALA A 211 -4.50 -9.68 23.81
CA ALA A 211 -3.93 -8.35 23.70
C ALA A 211 -5.02 -7.28 23.45
N ARG A 212 -5.00 -6.25 24.28
CA ARG A 212 -5.91 -5.09 24.15
C ARG A 212 -5.38 -4.02 23.22
N ARG A 213 -4.09 -4.05 22.92
CA ARG A 213 -3.38 -3.13 22.02
C ARG A 213 -2.29 -3.89 21.28
N ILE A 214 -2.01 -3.47 20.08
CA ILE A 214 -0.89 -3.98 19.28
C ILE A 214 0.42 -3.60 19.99
N PRO A 215 1.41 -4.51 20.13
CA PRO A 215 2.70 -4.20 20.72
C PRO A 215 3.41 -3.03 20.00
N GLN A 216 3.82 -2.01 20.76
CA GLN A 216 4.49 -0.83 20.20
C GLN A 216 5.99 -0.75 20.55
N THR A 217 6.41 -1.49 21.56
CA THR A 217 7.75 -1.38 22.15
C THR A 217 8.86 -2.02 21.33
N ASN A 218 8.53 -2.98 20.47
CA ASN A 218 9.50 -3.74 19.69
C ASN A 218 8.94 -4.03 18.28
N ILE A 219 9.67 -3.63 17.25
CA ILE A 219 9.29 -3.83 15.86
C ILE A 219 9.08 -5.31 15.50
N TYR A 220 9.91 -6.21 16.04
CA TYR A 220 9.80 -7.66 15.81
C TYR A 220 8.56 -8.25 16.49
N ALA A 221 8.28 -7.87 17.73
CA ALA A 221 7.07 -8.31 18.43
C ALA A 221 5.82 -7.81 17.72
N ARG A 222 5.83 -6.57 17.22
CA ARG A 222 4.75 -6.01 16.43
C ARG A 222 4.56 -6.78 15.13
N ALA A 223 5.63 -7.04 14.37
CA ALA A 223 5.55 -7.80 13.12
C ALA A 223 5.04 -9.23 13.35
N ASN A 224 5.51 -9.89 14.42
CA ASN A 224 5.07 -11.24 14.80
C ASN A 224 3.60 -11.26 15.21
N TYR A 225 3.13 -10.23 15.94
CA TYR A 225 1.72 -10.06 16.27
C TYR A 225 0.83 -9.98 15.02
N TYR A 226 1.17 -9.13 14.05
CA TYR A 226 0.45 -9.03 12.79
C TYR A 226 0.46 -10.35 12.01
N GLY A 227 1.62 -11.01 11.93
CA GLY A 227 1.74 -12.31 11.28
C GLY A 227 0.84 -13.37 11.88
N LEU A 228 0.82 -13.47 13.23
CA LEU A 228 -0.06 -14.41 13.93
C LEU A 228 -1.54 -14.04 13.86
N ALA A 229 -1.88 -12.76 13.92
CA ALA A 229 -3.24 -12.28 13.71
C ALA A 229 -3.77 -12.68 12.33
N PHE A 230 -2.99 -12.38 11.27
CA PHE A 230 -3.28 -12.84 9.90
C PHE A 230 -3.46 -14.35 9.82
N ALA A 231 -2.47 -15.11 10.30
CA ALA A 231 -2.46 -16.57 10.22
C ALA A 231 -3.66 -17.19 10.94
N PHE A 232 -4.00 -16.68 12.12
CA PHE A 232 -5.11 -17.20 12.92
C PHE A 232 -6.47 -16.86 12.28
N VAL A 233 -6.68 -15.63 11.81
CA VAL A 233 -7.90 -15.27 11.09
C VAL A 233 -8.03 -16.08 9.82
N ASN A 234 -6.95 -16.23 9.05
CA ASN A 234 -6.95 -17.03 7.83
C ASN A 234 -7.31 -18.51 8.17
N TYR A 235 -6.68 -19.10 9.18
CA TYR A 235 -7.02 -20.44 9.65
C TYR A 235 -8.52 -20.58 9.98
N LEU A 236 -9.06 -19.67 10.77
CA LEU A 236 -10.47 -19.71 11.19
C LEU A 236 -11.45 -19.61 10.00
N HIS A 237 -11.08 -18.91 8.94
CA HIS A 237 -11.93 -18.71 7.77
C HIS A 237 -11.79 -19.78 6.70
N VAL A 238 -10.59 -20.29 6.41
CA VAL A 238 -10.36 -21.13 5.23
C VAL A 238 -9.98 -22.58 5.52
N ALA A 239 -9.56 -22.94 6.74
CA ALA A 239 -9.07 -24.29 7.05
C ALA A 239 -10.14 -25.38 6.79
N ARG A 240 -11.42 -25.07 6.91
CA ARG A 240 -12.53 -25.97 6.58
C ARG A 240 -12.51 -26.46 5.14
N PHE A 241 -11.99 -25.67 4.20
CA PHE A 241 -11.89 -26.06 2.79
C PHE A 241 -10.79 -27.10 2.53
N ALA A 242 -9.98 -27.40 3.55
CA ALA A 242 -9.01 -28.49 3.54
C ALA A 242 -9.39 -29.62 4.53
N GLY A 243 -10.67 -29.76 4.85
CA GLY A 243 -11.18 -30.81 5.73
C GLY A 243 -10.98 -30.57 7.23
N ALA A 244 -10.48 -29.40 7.66
CA ALA A 244 -10.44 -29.04 9.06
C ALA A 244 -11.84 -28.67 9.59
N ARG A 245 -11.98 -28.64 10.92
CA ARG A 245 -13.23 -28.22 11.56
C ARG A 245 -13.59 -26.79 11.14
N ASP A 246 -14.86 -26.54 10.83
CA ASP A 246 -15.38 -25.18 10.62
C ASP A 246 -15.38 -24.42 11.96
N ARG A 247 -14.56 -23.38 12.05
CA ARG A 247 -14.40 -22.57 13.24
C ARG A 247 -15.19 -21.24 13.19
N LEU A 248 -15.87 -20.92 12.07
CA LEU A 248 -16.60 -19.66 11.92
C LEU A 248 -17.72 -19.46 12.94
N PRO A 249 -18.57 -20.45 13.25
CA PRO A 249 -19.61 -20.29 14.28
C PRO A 249 -19.01 -19.99 15.66
N GLN A 250 -17.88 -20.63 15.96
CA GLN A 250 -17.16 -20.44 17.22
C GLN A 250 -16.51 -19.05 17.28
N LEU A 251 -15.89 -18.59 16.18
CA LEU A 251 -15.39 -17.24 16.05
C LEU A 251 -16.48 -16.19 16.30
N GLN A 252 -17.64 -16.33 15.67
CA GLN A 252 -18.77 -15.42 15.87
C GLN A 252 -19.24 -15.41 17.34
N THR A 253 -19.23 -16.55 18.01
CA THR A 253 -19.55 -16.65 19.43
C THR A 253 -18.50 -15.92 20.27
N TYR A 254 -17.21 -16.14 19.98
CA TYR A 254 -16.13 -15.46 20.68
C TYR A 254 -16.21 -13.92 20.54
N LEU A 255 -16.39 -13.42 19.32
CA LEU A 255 -16.50 -11.98 19.05
C LEU A 255 -17.66 -11.34 19.81
N ARG A 256 -18.81 -12.04 19.91
CA ARG A 256 -19.95 -11.57 20.73
C ARG A 256 -19.63 -11.54 22.22
N LEU A 257 -18.92 -12.53 22.74
CA LEU A 257 -18.56 -12.57 24.16
C LEU A 257 -17.61 -11.44 24.54
N VAL A 258 -16.58 -11.19 23.70
CA VAL A 258 -15.56 -10.18 23.99
C VAL A 258 -15.99 -8.74 23.63
N SER A 259 -17.11 -8.55 22.93
CA SER A 259 -17.66 -7.21 22.69
C SER A 259 -18.08 -6.50 23.98
N ASN A 260 -18.42 -7.24 25.04
CA ASN A 260 -18.87 -6.73 26.32
C ASN A 260 -18.00 -7.17 27.50
N ALA A 261 -16.94 -7.91 27.24
CA ALA A 261 -16.04 -8.44 28.29
C ALA A 261 -14.58 -8.41 27.86
N ARG A 262 -13.68 -8.46 28.83
CA ARG A 262 -12.25 -8.60 28.54
C ARG A 262 -11.95 -9.99 27.98
N PRO A 263 -11.15 -10.12 26.91
CA PRO A 263 -10.65 -11.41 26.47
C PRO A 263 -9.98 -12.17 27.60
N SER A 264 -10.27 -13.46 27.70
CA SER A 264 -9.71 -14.37 28.72
C SER A 264 -9.75 -15.81 28.22
N ALA A 265 -8.96 -16.68 28.85
CA ALA A 265 -8.93 -18.10 28.56
C ALA A 265 -10.33 -18.74 28.73
N ALA A 266 -11.06 -18.37 29.78
CA ALA A 266 -12.42 -18.90 30.01
C ALA A 266 -13.39 -18.56 28.89
N LEU A 267 -13.40 -17.32 28.37
CA LEU A 267 -14.23 -16.93 27.25
C LEU A 267 -13.80 -17.59 25.93
N PHE A 268 -12.48 -17.79 25.78
CA PHE A 268 -11.95 -18.51 24.62
C PHE A 268 -12.41 -19.97 24.62
N GLU A 269 -12.24 -20.67 25.74
CA GLU A 269 -12.68 -22.06 25.91
C GLU A 269 -14.21 -22.21 25.77
N GLN A 270 -14.96 -21.27 26.34
CA GLN A 270 -16.43 -21.23 26.19
C GLN A 270 -16.84 -21.13 24.72
N ALA A 271 -16.16 -20.30 23.92
CA ALA A 271 -16.51 -20.07 22.52
C ALA A 271 -16.01 -21.17 21.59
N PHE A 272 -14.73 -21.55 21.73
CA PHE A 272 -14.06 -22.48 20.81
C PHE A 272 -14.18 -23.94 21.22
N GLY A 273 -14.57 -24.23 22.48
CA GLY A 273 -14.63 -25.58 23.03
C GLY A 273 -13.25 -26.27 23.13
N THR A 274 -12.19 -25.46 23.25
CA THR A 274 -10.79 -25.91 23.35
C THR A 274 -9.92 -24.81 23.97
N ASP A 275 -8.80 -25.18 24.55
CA ASP A 275 -7.83 -24.24 25.10
C ASP A 275 -6.90 -23.63 24.05
N TYR A 276 -6.13 -22.60 24.45
CA TYR A 276 -5.14 -21.96 23.58
C TYR A 276 -4.05 -22.90 23.09
N ALA A 277 -3.60 -23.84 23.94
CA ALA A 277 -2.51 -24.74 23.59
C ALA A 277 -2.94 -25.72 22.48
N HIS A 278 -4.17 -26.21 22.52
CA HIS A 278 -4.71 -27.06 21.48
C HIS A 278 -4.93 -26.28 20.18
N MET A 279 -5.52 -25.09 20.28
CA MET A 279 -5.73 -24.21 19.12
C MET A 279 -4.41 -23.81 18.46
N ASP A 280 -3.35 -23.56 19.24
CA ASP A 280 -2.04 -23.22 18.72
C ASP A 280 -1.38 -24.40 17.97
N ARG A 281 -1.62 -25.64 18.42
CA ARG A 281 -1.20 -26.84 17.67
C ARG A 281 -1.95 -26.96 16.34
N GLU A 282 -3.27 -26.71 16.32
CA GLU A 282 -4.06 -26.70 15.08
C GLU A 282 -3.52 -25.64 14.10
N LEU A 283 -3.26 -24.43 14.59
CA LEU A 283 -2.70 -23.34 13.79
C LEU A 283 -1.30 -23.70 13.27
N THR A 284 -0.45 -24.30 14.10
CA THR A 284 0.90 -24.74 13.70
C THR A 284 0.83 -25.80 12.60
N HIS A 285 -0.07 -26.76 12.73
CA HIS A 285 -0.31 -27.76 11.68
C HIS A 285 -0.78 -27.13 10.38
N PHE A 286 -1.70 -26.15 10.47
CA PHE A 286 -2.18 -25.40 9.31
C PHE A 286 -1.06 -24.63 8.61
N LEU A 287 -0.19 -23.95 9.35
CA LEU A 287 0.94 -23.19 8.82
C LEU A 287 2.02 -24.09 8.19
N GLY A 288 2.20 -25.29 8.71
CA GLY A 288 3.18 -26.27 8.21
C GLY A 288 2.77 -26.98 6.90
N ARG A 289 1.57 -26.71 6.39
CA ARG A 289 1.11 -27.33 5.12
C ARG A 289 1.91 -26.77 3.93
N ALA A 290 2.30 -27.63 3.03
CA ALA A 290 2.97 -27.23 1.78
C ALA A 290 2.08 -26.35 0.89
N THR A 291 0.75 -26.59 0.93
CA THR A 291 -0.26 -25.77 0.25
C THR A 291 -1.36 -25.42 1.25
N ARG A 292 -1.57 -24.15 1.48
CA ARG A 292 -2.68 -23.67 2.31
C ARG A 292 -3.96 -23.60 1.50
N PRO A 293 -5.10 -23.95 2.10
CA PRO A 293 -6.38 -23.84 1.43
C PRO A 293 -6.73 -22.37 1.18
N VAL A 294 -7.39 -22.12 0.08
CA VAL A 294 -7.94 -20.83 -0.30
C VAL A 294 -9.40 -20.99 -0.69
N LEU A 295 -10.22 -19.96 -0.51
CA LEU A 295 -11.57 -19.92 -1.02
C LEU A 295 -11.56 -19.29 -2.41
N GLN A 296 -11.94 -20.07 -3.42
CA GLN A 296 -12.12 -19.57 -4.79
C GLN A 296 -13.60 -19.36 -5.06
N LEU A 297 -13.98 -18.17 -5.45
CA LEU A 297 -15.36 -17.80 -5.77
C LEU A 297 -15.43 -17.23 -7.19
N PRO A 298 -16.44 -17.56 -7.99
CA PRO A 298 -16.65 -16.93 -9.28
C PRO A 298 -16.75 -15.41 -9.13
N ARG A 299 -16.07 -14.67 -10.00
CA ARG A 299 -16.12 -13.19 -9.99
C ARG A 299 -17.57 -12.68 -10.13
N SER A 300 -18.41 -13.39 -10.85
CA SER A 300 -19.84 -13.07 -11.04
C SER A 300 -20.69 -13.07 -9.76
N LEU A 301 -20.18 -13.63 -8.65
CA LEU A 301 -20.84 -13.53 -7.34
C LEU A 301 -20.77 -12.14 -6.72
N PHE A 302 -19.87 -11.29 -7.23
CA PHE A 302 -19.62 -9.95 -6.72
C PHE A 302 -20.14 -8.92 -7.72
N ASN A 303 -21.37 -8.46 -7.48
CA ASN A 303 -21.94 -7.41 -8.31
C ASN A 303 -21.26 -6.07 -7.99
N HIS A 304 -20.62 -5.48 -8.98
CA HIS A 304 -19.96 -4.16 -8.88
C HIS A 304 -20.13 -3.42 -10.19
N ASP A 305 -20.07 -2.09 -10.11
CA ASP A 305 -20.12 -1.20 -11.28
C ASP A 305 -18.81 -0.38 -11.30
N ALA A 306 -17.99 -0.64 -12.30
CA ALA A 306 -16.73 0.05 -12.54
C ALA A 306 -16.89 1.19 -13.57
N SER A 307 -18.11 1.58 -13.93
CA SER A 307 -18.34 2.74 -14.77
C SER A 307 -17.86 4.03 -14.09
N TYR A 308 -17.35 4.96 -14.88
CA TYR A 308 -16.84 6.22 -14.35
C TYR A 308 -17.12 7.39 -15.31
N ARG A 309 -17.11 8.60 -14.74
CA ARG A 309 -17.05 9.85 -15.50
C ARG A 309 -15.63 10.38 -15.41
N ARG A 310 -15.09 10.85 -16.54
CA ARG A 310 -13.74 11.42 -16.63
C ARG A 310 -13.80 12.90 -16.96
N ARG A 311 -12.95 13.71 -16.30
CA ARG A 311 -12.69 15.11 -16.67
C ARG A 311 -11.22 15.45 -16.51
N ALA A 312 -10.73 16.41 -17.29
CA ALA A 312 -9.42 16.99 -17.07
C ALA A 312 -9.42 17.84 -15.77
N VAL A 313 -8.29 17.82 -15.07
CA VAL A 313 -8.07 18.63 -13.87
C VAL A 313 -7.08 19.74 -14.20
N GLY A 314 -7.48 21.00 -14.00
CA GLY A 314 -6.62 22.14 -14.27
C GLY A 314 -5.48 22.27 -13.26
N ARG A 315 -4.37 22.92 -13.65
CA ARG A 315 -3.15 23.11 -12.85
C ARG A 315 -3.43 23.66 -11.45
N GLN A 316 -4.31 24.63 -11.32
CA GLN A 316 -4.66 25.22 -10.01
C GLN A 316 -5.41 24.23 -9.12
N GLU A 317 -6.35 23.48 -9.67
CA GLU A 317 -7.10 22.47 -8.90
C GLU A 317 -6.18 21.35 -8.42
N ILE A 318 -5.30 20.83 -9.30
CA ILE A 318 -4.39 19.76 -8.89
C ILE A 318 -3.35 20.25 -7.90
N ALA A 319 -2.84 21.49 -8.01
CA ALA A 319 -1.94 22.08 -7.05
C ALA A 319 -2.57 22.14 -5.65
N TYR A 320 -3.82 22.58 -5.56
CA TYR A 320 -4.55 22.60 -4.31
C TYR A 320 -4.74 21.19 -3.73
N ARG A 321 -5.17 20.23 -4.56
CA ARG A 321 -5.45 18.86 -4.10
C ARG A 321 -4.16 18.13 -3.66
N LEU A 322 -3.08 18.22 -4.44
CA LEU A 322 -1.79 17.65 -4.07
C LEU A 322 -1.19 18.38 -2.86
N GLY A 323 -1.33 19.71 -2.80
CA GLY A 323 -0.89 20.49 -1.65
C GLY A 323 -1.57 20.05 -0.37
N TYR A 324 -2.88 19.82 -0.40
CA TYR A 324 -3.63 19.36 0.76
C TYR A 324 -3.28 17.90 1.15
N LEU A 325 -3.17 17.00 0.18
CA LEU A 325 -2.70 15.63 0.41
C LEU A 325 -1.31 15.62 1.06
N THR A 326 -0.38 16.42 0.51
CA THR A 326 0.99 16.52 1.01
C THR A 326 1.04 17.13 2.41
N LEU A 327 0.21 18.14 2.68
CA LEU A 327 0.11 18.78 4.00
C LEU A 327 -0.21 17.77 5.12
N LEU A 328 -1.02 16.76 4.82
CA LEU A 328 -1.43 15.75 5.79
C LEU A 328 -0.32 14.74 6.14
N GLN A 329 0.67 14.54 5.26
CA GLN A 329 1.72 13.53 5.43
C GLN A 329 3.13 14.10 5.49
N ALA A 330 3.40 15.16 4.73
CA ALA A 330 4.70 15.79 4.59
C ALA A 330 4.54 17.32 4.54
N PRO A 331 4.11 17.98 5.63
CA PRO A 331 3.79 19.40 5.64
C PRO A 331 4.92 20.28 5.14
N GLN A 332 6.18 19.92 5.40
CA GLN A 332 7.36 20.64 4.90
C GLN A 332 7.46 20.68 3.37
N ASN A 333 6.83 19.72 2.66
CA ASN A 333 6.83 19.66 1.19
C ASN A 333 5.61 20.39 0.58
N ALA A 334 4.59 20.68 1.38
CA ALA A 334 3.32 21.22 0.89
C ALA A 334 3.42 22.69 0.49
N ALA A 335 4.26 23.49 1.15
CA ALA A 335 4.38 24.93 0.95
C ALA A 335 4.60 25.28 -0.53
N ARG A 336 5.47 24.53 -1.23
CA ARG A 336 5.76 24.74 -2.65
C ARG A 336 4.51 24.63 -3.52
N LEU A 337 3.60 23.72 -3.22
CA LEU A 337 2.39 23.48 -4.01
C LEU A 337 1.34 24.58 -3.81
N PHE A 338 1.38 25.30 -2.67
CA PHE A 338 0.49 26.43 -2.40
C PHE A 338 1.06 27.79 -2.85
N GLN A 339 2.37 27.90 -3.10
CA GLN A 339 3.06 29.15 -3.45
C GLN A 339 3.28 29.34 -4.96
N LEU A 340 2.53 28.61 -5.80
CA LEU A 340 2.68 28.69 -7.24
C LEU A 340 2.29 30.07 -7.79
N ASP A 341 3.16 30.63 -8.65
CA ASP A 341 2.91 31.86 -9.40
C ASP A 341 1.62 31.73 -10.23
N GLY A 342 0.78 32.76 -10.19
CA GLY A 342 -0.47 32.82 -10.94
C GLY A 342 -1.68 32.22 -10.23
N LEU A 343 -1.54 31.69 -9.02
CA LEU A 343 -2.70 31.38 -8.20
C LEU A 343 -3.31 32.68 -7.65
N PRO A 344 -4.65 32.84 -7.70
CA PRO A 344 -5.28 34.05 -7.18
C PRO A 344 -4.95 34.14 -5.68
N ALA A 345 -4.16 35.13 -5.29
CA ALA A 345 -3.88 35.43 -3.89
C ALA A 345 -5.17 35.62 -3.05
N ARG A 346 -6.32 35.70 -3.71
CA ARG A 346 -7.66 35.86 -3.13
C ARG A 346 -8.42 34.54 -2.96
N ASP A 347 -7.94 33.41 -3.49
CA ASP A 347 -8.64 32.13 -3.29
C ASP A 347 -8.47 31.65 -1.85
N ALA A 348 -9.58 31.60 -1.11
CA ALA A 348 -9.61 31.25 0.30
C ALA A 348 -9.03 29.83 0.57
N ARG A 349 -9.11 28.93 -0.39
CA ARG A 349 -8.59 27.54 -0.29
C ARG A 349 -7.07 27.53 -0.19
N PHE A 350 -6.40 28.30 -1.05
CA PHE A 350 -4.93 28.41 -1.04
C PHE A 350 -4.42 29.15 0.18
N ARG A 351 -5.14 30.21 0.61
CA ARG A 351 -4.78 30.96 1.85
C ARG A 351 -4.91 30.09 3.09
N ALA A 352 -5.91 29.22 3.15
CA ALA A 352 -6.04 28.27 4.25
C ALA A 352 -4.88 27.27 4.27
N GLY A 353 -4.42 26.77 3.09
CA GLY A 353 -3.25 25.90 2.97
C GLY A 353 -1.94 26.59 3.40
N ILE A 354 -1.72 27.83 2.97
CA ILE A 354 -0.52 28.62 3.34
C ILE A 354 -0.49 28.96 4.84
N GLY A 355 -1.66 29.18 5.45
CA GLY A 355 -1.74 29.51 6.87
C GLY A 355 -1.53 28.32 7.83
N VAL A 356 -1.43 27.11 7.30
CA VAL A 356 -1.20 25.86 8.07
C VAL A 356 0.25 25.37 7.90
N VAL A 357 0.97 25.85 6.89
CA VAL A 357 2.40 25.59 6.64
C VAL A 357 3.23 26.75 7.18
#